data_6c035217120ec667de05d575a045cd1b
#
_entry.id   6c035217120ec667de05d575a045cd1b
#
_cell.length_a   1.000
_cell.length_b   1.000
_cell.length_c   1.000
_cell.angle_alpha   90.00
_cell.angle_beta   90.00
_cell.angle_gamma   90.00
#
_symmetry.space_group_name_H-M   'P 1'
#
loop_
_entity.id
_entity.type
_entity.pdbx_description
1 polymer ?
#
loop_
_entity_poly.entity_id
_entity_poly.type
_entity_poly.pdbx_seq_one_letter_code
_entity_poly.pdbx_strand_id
1 'polypeptide(L)'
;AGLNALQIYYFDLRPAIAARRVERQEDVISRLLDEGRSDKEILIECITFGLAGMTTAREFIVMAAWHMLENDDLRQRFLHGDDAEKTAILREILRLEPLASMIYRRTTGEVTGVTPEPIPADTNLTLHIRAANLDEAHVGACPLTLDPDRAKRFKVNDTYLSFGAGAHFCPGRNVALSEARVFLDRLLRVP
;
A
#
# COMPACT_ATOMS: atom_id res chain seq x y z
N ALA A 1 -24.37 -2.19 -9.67
CA ALA A 1 -22.93 -2.18 -9.97
C ALA A 1 -22.62 -1.93 -11.45
N GLY A 2 -23.35 -2.54 -12.42
CA GLY A 2 -23.05 -2.39 -13.84
C GLY A 2 -23.30 -0.98 -14.42
N LEU A 3 -24.30 -0.25 -13.93
CA LEU A 3 -24.61 1.10 -14.42
C LEU A 3 -23.46 2.09 -14.12
N ASN A 4 -22.86 2.00 -12.94
CA ASN A 4 -21.78 2.88 -12.54
C ASN A 4 -20.50 2.66 -13.38
N ALA A 5 -20.20 1.41 -13.72
CA ALA A 5 -19.03 1.09 -14.56
C ALA A 5 -19.20 1.64 -15.99
N LEU A 6 -20.42 1.59 -16.56
CA LEU A 6 -20.73 2.19 -17.86
C LEU A 6 -20.64 3.71 -17.82
N GLN A 7 -21.11 4.35 -16.75
CA GLN A 7 -20.98 5.79 -16.58
C GLN A 7 -19.51 6.22 -16.52
N ILE A 8 -18.69 5.57 -15.69
CA ILE A 8 -17.25 5.82 -15.60
C ILE A 8 -16.60 5.63 -16.97
N TYR A 9 -16.96 4.56 -17.70
CA TYR A 9 -16.38 4.33 -19.02
C TYR A 9 -16.75 5.44 -20.01
N TYR A 10 -18.02 5.78 -20.15
CA TYR A 10 -18.46 6.72 -21.19
C TYR A 10 -18.15 8.19 -20.87
N PHE A 11 -18.23 8.60 -19.61
CA PHE A 11 -18.08 10.00 -19.22
C PHE A 11 -16.65 10.36 -18.79
N ASP A 12 -15.92 9.42 -18.21
CA ASP A 12 -14.58 9.71 -17.67
C ASP A 12 -13.47 9.08 -18.52
N LEU A 13 -13.51 7.76 -18.71
CA LEU A 13 -12.40 7.03 -19.32
C LEU A 13 -12.33 7.15 -20.84
N ARG A 14 -13.42 7.00 -21.53
CA ARG A 14 -13.43 7.07 -23.00
C ARG A 14 -12.92 8.41 -23.54
N PRO A 15 -13.33 9.57 -23.03
CA PRO A 15 -12.75 10.85 -23.41
C PRO A 15 -11.25 10.95 -23.06
N ALA A 16 -10.86 10.46 -21.88
CA ALA A 16 -9.46 10.46 -21.47
C ALA A 16 -8.60 9.58 -22.38
N ILE A 17 -9.05 8.36 -22.70
CA ILE A 17 -8.35 7.47 -23.64
C ILE A 17 -8.21 8.14 -25.02
N ALA A 18 -9.28 8.76 -25.54
CA ALA A 18 -9.23 9.46 -26.83
C ALA A 18 -8.22 10.62 -26.81
N ALA A 19 -8.20 11.41 -25.75
CA ALA A 19 -7.23 12.50 -25.58
C ALA A 19 -5.79 11.96 -25.51
N ARG A 20 -5.54 10.86 -24.79
CA ARG A 20 -4.21 10.23 -24.67
C ARG A 20 -3.75 9.54 -25.95
N ARG A 21 -4.66 9.17 -26.85
CA ARG A 21 -4.30 8.71 -28.20
C ARG A 21 -3.74 9.81 -29.07
N VAL A 22 -4.23 11.05 -28.87
CA VAL A 22 -3.74 12.22 -29.61
C VAL A 22 -2.47 12.75 -28.97
N GLU A 23 -2.46 12.90 -27.65
CA GLU A 23 -1.32 13.44 -26.90
C GLU A 23 -1.08 12.61 -25.64
N ARG A 24 0.06 11.92 -25.61
CA ARG A 24 0.50 11.13 -24.44
C ARG A 24 0.80 12.05 -23.26
N GLN A 25 0.46 11.56 -22.06
CA GLN A 25 0.77 12.21 -20.78
C GLN A 25 1.57 11.24 -19.91
N GLU A 26 2.14 11.72 -18.84
CA GLU A 26 2.79 10.88 -17.84
C GLU A 26 1.74 10.26 -16.90
N ASP A 27 0.90 9.36 -17.45
CA ASP A 27 -0.18 8.71 -16.72
C ASP A 27 -0.35 7.22 -17.10
N VAL A 28 -1.15 6.52 -16.31
CA VAL A 28 -1.42 5.08 -16.48
C VAL A 28 -2.07 4.79 -17.83
N ILE A 29 -2.98 5.65 -18.31
CA ILE A 29 -3.70 5.43 -19.58
C ILE A 29 -2.71 5.47 -20.74
N SER A 30 -1.83 6.47 -20.77
CA SER A 30 -0.80 6.60 -21.81
C SER A 30 0.12 5.37 -21.83
N ARG A 31 0.55 4.92 -20.67
CA ARG A 31 1.39 3.73 -20.55
C ARG A 31 0.70 2.46 -21.06
N LEU A 32 -0.55 2.23 -20.68
CA LEU A 32 -1.33 1.09 -21.14
C LEU A 32 -1.58 1.13 -22.65
N LEU A 33 -1.79 2.33 -23.22
CA LEU A 33 -1.89 2.51 -24.67
C LEU A 33 -0.57 2.18 -25.38
N ASP A 34 0.57 2.55 -24.82
CA ASP A 34 1.90 2.24 -25.37
C ASP A 34 2.22 0.75 -25.27
N GLU A 35 1.67 0.04 -24.28
CA GLU A 35 1.69 -1.41 -24.15
C GLU A 35 0.71 -2.12 -25.13
N GLY A 36 -0.05 -1.38 -25.90
CA GLY A 36 -1.03 -1.92 -26.87
C GLY A 36 -2.30 -2.47 -26.25
N ARG A 37 -2.65 -2.06 -25.03
CA ARG A 37 -3.86 -2.53 -24.35
C ARG A 37 -5.12 -1.99 -24.99
N SER A 38 -6.15 -2.82 -25.01
CA SER A 38 -7.49 -2.45 -25.47
C SER A 38 -8.19 -1.51 -24.48
N ASP A 39 -9.19 -0.75 -24.95
CA ASP A 39 -10.00 0.12 -24.09
C ASP A 39 -10.66 -0.62 -22.93
N LYS A 40 -11.01 -1.91 -23.13
CA LYS A 40 -11.57 -2.76 -22.08
C LYS A 40 -10.54 -3.09 -21.00
N GLU A 41 -9.30 -3.41 -21.38
CA GLU A 41 -8.22 -3.65 -20.43
C GLU A 41 -7.87 -2.38 -19.66
N ILE A 42 -7.78 -1.24 -20.35
CA ILE A 42 -7.55 0.07 -19.73
C ILE A 42 -8.64 0.40 -18.70
N LEU A 43 -9.93 0.14 -19.05
CA LEU A 43 -11.04 0.32 -18.12
C LEU A 43 -10.86 -0.53 -16.85
N ILE A 44 -10.55 -1.82 -17.01
CA ILE A 44 -10.37 -2.75 -15.89
C ILE A 44 -9.22 -2.29 -15.01
N GLU A 45 -8.09 -1.92 -15.58
CA GLU A 45 -6.92 -1.43 -14.84
C GLU A 45 -7.23 -0.14 -14.07
N CYS A 46 -7.87 0.85 -14.72
CA CYS A 46 -8.23 2.11 -14.05
C CYS A 46 -9.22 1.89 -12.89
N ILE A 47 -10.21 0.99 -13.04
CA ILE A 47 -11.12 0.64 -11.96
C ILE A 47 -10.36 -0.06 -10.83
N THR A 48 -9.45 -0.98 -11.17
CA THR A 48 -8.64 -1.71 -10.19
C THR A 48 -7.77 -0.75 -9.38
N PHE A 49 -7.06 0.18 -10.04
CA PHE A 49 -6.25 1.20 -9.36
C PHE A 49 -7.10 2.12 -8.48
N GLY A 50 -8.26 2.55 -8.99
CA GLY A 50 -9.19 3.40 -8.23
C GLY A 50 -9.70 2.71 -6.97
N LEU A 51 -10.19 1.48 -7.06
CA LEU A 51 -10.69 0.72 -5.92
C LEU A 51 -9.59 0.40 -4.92
N ALA A 52 -8.44 -0.08 -5.39
CA ALA A 52 -7.32 -0.42 -4.54
C ALA A 52 -6.77 0.80 -3.78
N GLY A 53 -6.64 1.95 -4.46
CA GLY A 53 -6.10 3.17 -3.87
C GLY A 53 -7.07 3.85 -2.91
N MET A 54 -8.32 4.05 -3.31
CA MET A 54 -9.28 4.83 -2.51
C MET A 54 -9.58 4.21 -1.15
N THR A 55 -9.83 2.91 -1.08
CA THR A 55 -10.22 2.24 0.17
C THR A 55 -9.04 2.18 1.14
N THR A 56 -7.90 1.70 0.67
CA THR A 56 -6.73 1.48 1.52
C THR A 56 -6.09 2.79 1.96
N ALA A 57 -5.99 3.82 1.09
CA ALA A 57 -5.45 5.12 1.48
C ALA A 57 -6.32 5.79 2.55
N ARG A 58 -7.65 5.74 2.41
CA ARG A 58 -8.57 6.26 3.42
C ARG A 58 -8.36 5.58 4.78
N GLU A 59 -8.34 4.25 4.80
CA GLU A 59 -8.17 3.49 6.04
C GLU A 59 -6.81 3.76 6.68
N PHE A 60 -5.77 3.87 5.87
CA PHE A 60 -4.44 4.24 6.33
C PHE A 60 -4.40 5.61 7.00
N ILE A 61 -4.98 6.62 6.36
CA ILE A 61 -5.03 7.99 6.90
C ILE A 61 -5.77 8.02 8.23
N VAL A 62 -6.93 7.34 8.32
CA VAL A 62 -7.72 7.29 9.56
C VAL A 62 -6.95 6.60 10.68
N MET A 63 -6.33 5.46 10.38
CA MET A 63 -5.53 4.72 11.35
C MET A 63 -4.32 5.53 11.83
N ALA A 64 -3.59 6.17 10.91
CA ALA A 64 -2.44 6.99 11.25
C ALA A 64 -2.85 8.23 12.07
N ALA A 65 -3.98 8.86 11.73
CA ALA A 65 -4.56 9.95 12.52
C ALA A 65 -4.87 9.49 13.95
N TRP A 66 -5.49 8.32 14.09
CA TRP A 66 -5.80 7.77 15.42
C TRP A 66 -4.54 7.61 16.29
N HIS A 67 -3.52 6.93 15.79
CA HIS A 67 -2.25 6.78 16.52
C HIS A 67 -1.66 8.11 16.97
N MET A 68 -1.74 9.15 16.13
CA MET A 68 -1.20 10.48 16.44
C MET A 68 -2.10 11.26 17.41
N LEU A 69 -3.42 11.05 17.38
CA LEU A 69 -4.34 11.70 18.31
C LEU A 69 -4.30 11.08 19.72
N GLU A 70 -3.99 9.78 19.81
CA GLU A 70 -3.81 9.10 21.10
C GLU A 70 -2.40 9.30 21.70
N ASN A 71 -1.41 9.70 20.89
CA ASN A 71 -0.03 9.89 21.32
C ASN A 71 0.48 11.28 20.90
N ASP A 72 0.47 12.22 21.86
CA ASP A 72 0.87 13.59 21.62
C ASP A 72 2.34 13.73 21.23
N ASP A 73 3.23 12.97 21.85
CA ASP A 73 4.67 12.98 21.51
C ASP A 73 4.89 12.56 20.05
N LEU A 74 4.19 11.51 19.61
CA LEU A 74 4.23 11.05 18.23
C LEU A 74 3.69 12.12 17.27
N ARG A 75 2.57 12.75 17.65
CA ARG A 75 1.96 13.85 16.88
C ARG A 75 2.90 15.03 16.75
N GLN A 76 3.51 15.48 17.85
CA GLN A 76 4.47 16.58 17.82
C GLN A 76 5.71 16.23 16.98
N ARG A 77 6.21 15.03 17.13
CA ARG A 77 7.30 14.52 16.30
C ARG A 77 6.95 14.53 14.81
N PHE A 78 5.74 14.12 14.46
CA PHE A 78 5.25 14.16 13.07
C PHE A 78 5.14 15.61 12.56
N LEU A 79 4.55 16.51 13.34
CA LEU A 79 4.31 17.89 12.92
C LEU A 79 5.59 18.71 12.73
N HIS A 80 6.63 18.43 13.51
CA HIS A 80 7.90 19.16 13.45
C HIS A 80 9.00 18.45 12.65
N GLY A 81 8.81 17.17 12.35
CA GLY A 81 9.75 16.37 11.55
C GLY A 81 9.82 16.79 10.08
N ASP A 82 10.90 16.45 9.43
CA ASP A 82 11.02 16.55 7.97
C ASP A 82 10.21 15.47 7.25
N ASP A 83 10.21 15.49 5.93
CA ASP A 83 9.48 14.53 5.09
C ASP A 83 9.94 13.09 5.30
N ALA A 84 11.21 12.87 5.57
CA ALA A 84 11.77 11.55 5.82
C ALA A 84 11.29 11.00 7.17
N GLU A 85 11.29 11.83 8.20
CA GLU A 85 10.82 11.47 9.54
C GLU A 85 9.31 11.20 9.55
N LYS A 86 8.51 12.05 8.93
CA LYS A 86 7.07 11.84 8.75
C LYS A 86 6.78 10.52 8.06
N THR A 87 7.54 10.22 7.02
CA THR A 87 7.40 8.95 6.27
C THR A 87 7.81 7.74 7.12
N ALA A 88 8.85 7.86 7.95
CA ALA A 88 9.27 6.80 8.85
C ALA A 88 8.20 6.48 9.91
N ILE A 89 7.56 7.52 10.47
CA ILE A 89 6.41 7.36 11.39
C ILE A 89 5.27 6.60 10.70
N LEU A 90 4.89 7.01 9.50
CA LEU A 90 3.81 6.37 8.74
C LEU A 90 4.11 4.90 8.40
N ARG A 91 5.35 4.59 8.05
CA ARG A 91 5.78 3.20 7.77
C ARG A 91 5.76 2.34 9.02
N GLU A 92 6.15 2.89 10.16
CA GLU A 92 6.14 2.16 11.43
C GLU A 92 4.70 1.88 11.91
N ILE A 93 3.77 2.82 11.71
CA ILE A 93 2.35 2.56 11.95
C ILE A 93 1.85 1.42 11.07
N LEU A 94 2.16 1.44 9.77
CA LEU A 94 1.80 0.36 8.85
C LEU A 94 2.44 -0.98 9.18
N ARG A 95 3.62 -0.99 9.80
CA ARG A 95 4.24 -2.23 10.29
C ARG A 95 3.39 -2.88 11.37
N LEU A 96 2.96 -2.09 12.34
CA LEU A 96 2.12 -2.57 13.46
C LEU A 96 0.71 -2.97 12.99
N GLU A 97 0.15 -2.16 12.10
CA GLU A 97 -1.22 -2.25 11.63
C GLU A 97 -1.27 -2.30 10.08
N PRO A 98 -0.79 -3.40 9.47
CA PRO A 98 -0.88 -3.53 8.01
C PRO A 98 -2.33 -3.67 7.57
N LEU A 99 -2.75 -2.86 6.59
CA LEU A 99 -4.13 -2.87 6.08
C LEU A 99 -4.54 -4.23 5.52
N ALA A 100 -3.62 -4.89 4.83
CA ALA A 100 -3.75 -6.29 4.43
C ALA A 100 -3.03 -7.18 5.44
N SER A 101 -3.63 -7.42 6.60
CA SER A 101 -3.04 -8.23 7.67
C SER A 101 -2.83 -9.70 7.28
N MET A 102 -3.59 -10.19 6.31
CA MET A 102 -3.48 -11.53 5.74
C MET A 102 -3.66 -11.47 4.23
N ILE A 103 -2.89 -12.26 3.50
CA ILE A 103 -3.04 -12.46 2.06
C ILE A 103 -3.08 -13.96 1.74
N TYR A 104 -3.84 -14.30 0.72
CA TYR A 104 -4.07 -15.69 0.35
C TYR A 104 -3.33 -16.04 -0.93
N ARG A 105 -2.79 -17.24 -0.98
CA ARG A 105 -2.10 -17.81 -2.14
C ARG A 105 -2.53 -19.25 -2.34
N ARG A 106 -2.35 -19.74 -3.55
CA ARG A 106 -2.52 -21.16 -3.88
C ARG A 106 -1.25 -21.63 -4.57
N THR A 107 -0.70 -22.75 -4.12
CA THR A 107 0.51 -23.30 -4.72
C THR A 107 0.20 -23.85 -6.12
N THR A 108 1.02 -23.52 -7.09
CA THR A 108 0.92 -24.04 -8.47
C THR A 108 1.77 -25.29 -8.69
N GLY A 109 2.64 -25.62 -7.74
CA GLY A 109 3.51 -26.77 -7.69
C GLY A 109 3.87 -27.07 -6.25
N GLU A 110 4.59 -28.19 -6.01
CA GLU A 110 5.14 -28.51 -4.70
C GLU A 110 6.17 -27.44 -4.27
N VAL A 111 6.07 -27.01 -3.00
CA VAL A 111 6.99 -26.04 -2.40
C VAL A 111 7.79 -26.73 -1.30
N THR A 112 9.11 -26.71 -1.40
CA THR A 112 10.05 -27.30 -0.45
C THR A 112 10.90 -26.25 0.25
N GLY A 113 11.44 -26.59 1.44
CA GLY A 113 12.39 -25.76 2.18
C GLY A 113 11.77 -24.57 2.94
N VAL A 114 10.45 -24.45 2.98
CA VAL A 114 9.72 -23.43 3.75
C VAL A 114 9.16 -24.01 5.04
N THR A 115 8.76 -25.27 5.00
CA THR A 115 8.26 -26.05 6.14
C THR A 115 9.02 -27.37 6.24
N PRO A 116 9.06 -28.04 7.42
CA PRO A 116 9.68 -29.36 7.54
C PRO A 116 9.17 -30.38 6.50
N GLU A 117 7.87 -30.38 6.27
CA GLU A 117 7.25 -31.21 5.23
C GLU A 117 7.00 -30.35 3.96
N PRO A 118 7.17 -30.93 2.75
CA PRO A 118 6.83 -30.26 1.52
C PRO A 118 5.35 -29.86 1.48
N ILE A 119 5.06 -28.67 0.96
CA ILE A 119 3.69 -28.21 0.74
C ILE A 119 3.26 -28.69 -0.65
N PRO A 120 2.23 -29.52 -0.76
CA PRO A 120 1.77 -30.03 -2.04
C PRO A 120 1.28 -28.92 -2.99
N ALA A 121 1.29 -29.22 -4.28
CA ALA A 121 0.58 -28.40 -5.25
C ALA A 121 -0.89 -28.25 -4.88
N ASP A 122 -1.53 -27.18 -5.33
CA ASP A 122 -2.96 -26.92 -5.14
C ASP A 122 -3.39 -26.68 -3.69
N THR A 123 -2.43 -26.35 -2.82
CA THR A 123 -2.65 -26.04 -1.40
C THR A 123 -2.94 -24.55 -1.22
N ASN A 124 -4.00 -24.23 -0.47
CA ASN A 124 -4.32 -22.87 -0.08
C ASN A 124 -3.43 -22.44 1.10
N LEU A 125 -2.75 -21.33 0.96
CA LEU A 125 -1.88 -20.73 1.96
C LEU A 125 -2.45 -19.41 2.44
N THR A 126 -2.32 -19.16 3.74
CA THR A 126 -2.55 -17.83 4.33
C THR A 126 -1.21 -17.27 4.79
N LEU A 127 -0.81 -16.15 4.20
CA LEU A 127 0.39 -15.41 4.61
C LEU A 127 -0.03 -14.37 5.63
N HIS A 128 0.44 -14.51 6.86
CA HIS A 128 0.06 -13.64 7.98
C HIS A 128 1.03 -12.44 8.05
N ILE A 129 0.72 -11.39 7.31
CA ILE A 129 1.58 -10.19 7.16
C ILE A 129 1.84 -9.52 8.49
N ARG A 130 0.80 -9.34 9.33
CA ARG A 130 0.97 -8.73 10.64
C ARG A 130 1.91 -9.52 11.53
N ALA A 131 1.81 -10.85 11.55
CA ALA A 131 2.72 -11.69 12.33
C ALA A 131 4.17 -11.58 11.84
N ALA A 132 4.38 -11.58 10.52
CA ALA A 132 5.71 -11.41 9.94
C ALA A 132 6.31 -10.02 10.24
N ASN A 133 5.50 -8.96 10.23
CA ASN A 133 5.92 -7.61 10.59
C ASN A 133 6.20 -7.44 12.10
N LEU A 134 5.80 -8.39 12.93
CA LEU A 134 6.02 -8.42 14.38
C LEU A 134 7.01 -9.50 14.81
N ASP A 135 7.61 -10.22 13.87
CA ASP A 135 8.62 -11.24 14.17
C ASP A 135 9.93 -10.60 14.61
N GLU A 136 10.26 -10.76 15.89
CA GLU A 136 11.46 -10.17 16.51
C GLU A 136 12.75 -10.56 15.79
N ALA A 137 12.82 -11.76 15.22
CA ALA A 137 13.98 -12.21 14.45
C ALA A 137 14.22 -11.36 13.19
N HIS A 138 13.17 -10.75 12.65
CA HIS A 138 13.23 -9.96 11.43
C HIS A 138 13.15 -8.45 11.65
N VAL A 139 12.47 -7.99 12.70
CA VAL A 139 12.28 -6.56 12.94
C VAL A 139 13.02 -6.05 14.18
N GLY A 140 13.72 -6.92 14.90
CA GLY A 140 14.48 -6.59 16.11
C GLY A 140 13.61 -6.54 17.37
N ALA A 141 14.25 -6.27 18.50
CA ALA A 141 13.65 -6.32 19.83
C ALA A 141 12.44 -5.39 20.00
N CYS A 142 11.54 -5.79 20.91
CA CYS A 142 10.30 -5.07 21.23
C CYS A 142 9.42 -4.78 20.00
N PRO A 143 9.00 -5.80 19.26
CA PRO A 143 8.31 -5.63 17.98
C PRO A 143 6.94 -4.93 18.09
N LEU A 144 6.33 -4.91 19.27
CA LEU A 144 5.04 -4.24 19.51
C LEU A 144 5.15 -2.75 19.82
N THR A 145 6.38 -2.25 20.08
CA THR A 145 6.58 -0.82 20.35
C THR A 145 6.60 -0.05 19.05
N LEU A 146 5.84 1.05 19.00
CA LEU A 146 5.89 2.00 17.89
C LEU A 146 7.20 2.78 17.98
N ASP A 147 8.09 2.54 17.03
CA ASP A 147 9.45 3.06 17.00
C ASP A 147 9.83 3.50 15.57
N PRO A 148 9.63 4.76 15.21
CA PRO A 148 9.94 5.27 13.87
C PRO A 148 11.40 5.13 13.44
N ASP A 149 12.32 4.95 14.40
CA ASP A 149 13.75 4.76 14.13
C ASP A 149 14.14 3.29 13.98
N ARG A 150 13.19 2.37 14.13
CA ARG A 150 13.41 0.91 14.08
C ARG A 150 14.21 0.47 12.86
N ALA A 151 13.79 0.89 11.67
CA ALA A 151 14.44 0.48 10.43
C ALA A 151 15.92 0.88 10.39
N LYS A 152 16.26 2.06 10.89
CA LYS A 152 17.65 2.53 11.01
C LYS A 152 18.42 1.76 12.08
N ARG A 153 17.79 1.55 13.24
CA ARG A 153 18.42 0.91 14.42
C ARG A 153 18.76 -0.54 14.14
N PHE A 154 17.83 -1.29 13.57
CA PHE A 154 18.01 -2.72 13.31
C PHE A 154 18.46 -3.02 11.87
N LYS A 155 18.66 -1.99 11.02
CA LYS A 155 19.08 -2.13 9.61
C LYS A 155 18.17 -3.05 8.81
N VAL A 156 16.86 -2.96 9.04
CA VAL A 156 15.84 -3.74 8.34
C VAL A 156 15.17 -2.93 7.24
N ASN A 157 14.44 -3.61 6.36
CA ASN A 157 13.66 -2.94 5.33
C ASN A 157 12.56 -2.07 5.96
N ASP A 158 12.53 -0.80 5.63
CA ASP A 158 11.63 0.20 6.21
C ASP A 158 10.18 0.12 5.71
N THR A 159 9.90 -0.70 4.73
CA THR A 159 8.53 -0.97 4.26
C THR A 159 7.96 -2.27 4.81
N TYR A 160 8.80 -3.09 5.39
CA TYR A 160 8.45 -4.43 5.90
C TYR A 160 7.68 -5.22 4.83
N LEU A 161 6.55 -5.84 5.20
CA LEU A 161 5.65 -6.50 4.24
C LEU A 161 4.32 -5.77 4.04
N SER A 162 4.17 -4.55 4.59
CA SER A 162 2.90 -3.80 4.57
C SER A 162 2.45 -3.39 3.16
N PHE A 163 3.40 -3.29 2.23
CA PHE A 163 3.14 -3.06 0.80
C PHE A 163 3.36 -4.32 -0.06
N GLY A 164 3.45 -5.49 0.56
CA GLY A 164 3.75 -6.74 -0.14
C GLY A 164 5.21 -6.86 -0.58
N ALA A 165 5.48 -7.86 -1.42
CA ALA A 165 6.81 -8.12 -1.97
C ALA A 165 6.72 -8.82 -3.32
N GLY A 166 7.84 -8.84 -4.07
CA GLY A 166 7.95 -9.51 -5.37
C GLY A 166 7.10 -8.87 -6.45
N ALA A 167 6.57 -9.69 -7.35
CA ALA A 167 5.79 -9.24 -8.51
C ALA A 167 4.50 -8.50 -8.16
N HIS A 168 3.99 -8.70 -6.94
CA HIS A 168 2.77 -8.05 -6.42
C HIS A 168 3.08 -6.91 -5.44
N PHE A 169 4.29 -6.38 -5.44
CA PHE A 169 4.62 -5.21 -4.64
C PHE A 169 3.70 -4.03 -5.00
N CYS A 170 3.20 -3.31 -4.00
CA CYS A 170 2.22 -2.25 -4.19
C CYS A 170 2.74 -1.13 -5.11
N PRO A 171 2.15 -0.91 -6.28
CA PRO A 171 2.58 0.16 -7.17
C PRO A 171 2.23 1.55 -6.63
N GLY A 172 1.20 1.65 -5.77
CA GLY A 172 0.72 2.90 -5.17
C GLY A 172 1.45 3.32 -3.88
N ARG A 173 2.48 2.59 -3.43
CA ARG A 173 3.16 2.86 -2.15
C ARG A 173 3.58 4.32 -1.98
N ASN A 174 4.25 4.87 -2.96
CA ASN A 174 4.78 6.24 -2.86
C ASN A 174 3.65 7.28 -2.86
N VAL A 175 2.60 7.04 -3.64
CA VAL A 175 1.41 7.90 -3.66
C VAL A 175 0.72 7.86 -2.30
N ALA A 176 0.42 6.67 -1.77
CA ALA A 176 -0.25 6.52 -0.48
C ALA A 176 0.53 7.16 0.69
N LEU A 177 1.85 6.99 0.74
CA LEU A 177 2.68 7.61 1.76
C LEU A 177 2.72 9.13 1.62
N SER A 178 2.83 9.66 0.40
CA SER A 178 2.85 11.11 0.15
C SER A 178 1.50 11.75 0.45
N GLU A 179 0.40 11.12 0.04
CA GLU A 179 -0.96 11.57 0.29
C GLU A 179 -1.25 11.61 1.80
N ALA A 180 -0.99 10.52 2.52
CA ALA A 180 -1.16 10.46 3.96
C ALA A 180 -0.31 11.51 4.69
N ARG A 181 0.95 11.68 4.29
CA ARG A 181 1.86 12.66 4.88
C ARG A 181 1.32 14.09 4.72
N VAL A 182 0.94 14.47 3.50
CA VAL A 182 0.47 15.83 3.21
C VAL A 182 -0.88 16.10 3.88
N PHE A 183 -1.79 15.13 3.83
CA PHE A 183 -3.11 15.28 4.42
C PHE A 183 -3.03 15.39 5.95
N LEU A 184 -2.29 14.49 6.60
CA LEU A 184 -2.15 14.47 8.06
C LEU A 184 -1.39 15.70 8.59
N ASP A 185 -0.37 16.18 7.88
CA ASP A 185 0.32 17.42 8.26
C ASP A 185 -0.63 18.62 8.32
N ARG A 186 -1.61 18.67 7.43
CA ARG A 186 -2.63 19.73 7.43
C ARG A 186 -3.72 19.47 8.47
N LEU A 187 -4.24 18.26 8.54
CA LEU A 187 -5.31 17.88 9.46
C LEU A 187 -4.92 18.12 10.93
N LEU A 188 -3.73 17.68 11.32
CA LEU A 188 -3.28 17.74 12.71
C LEU A 188 -2.87 19.14 13.18
N ARG A 189 -2.82 20.14 12.28
CA ARG A 189 -2.61 21.56 12.60
C ARG A 189 -3.92 22.32 12.81
N VAL A 190 -5.05 21.70 12.49
CA VAL A 190 -6.36 22.34 12.74
C VAL A 190 -6.61 22.37 14.24
N PRO A 191 -6.97 23.54 14.81
CA PRO A 191 -7.21 23.69 16.25
C PRO A 191 -8.45 22.93 16.73
#